data_8e293ef30bd340eb727002cdb2871ded
#
_entry.id   8e293ef30bd340eb727002cdb2871ded
#
_cell.length_a   1.000
_cell.length_b   1.000
_cell.length_c   1.000
_cell.angle_alpha   90.00
_cell.angle_beta   90.00
_cell.angle_gamma   90.00
#
_symmetry.space_group_name_H-M   'P 1'
#
loop_
_entity.id
_entity.type
_entity.pdbx_description
1 polymer ?
#
loop_
_entity_poly.entity_id
_entity_poly.type
_entity_poly.pdbx_seq_one_letter_code
_entity_poly.pdbx_strand_id
1 'polypeptide(L)'
;MNLYEKILSLFYRVVKNDRRILYYTELSKNLNLNRNAIIKKQEKNLKALINHAYYKTEYYKKLFDENNITPKDIKTKDDLIKIPELTKQIIKNNILFGKFIIFGKNIYTHLFIV
;
A
#
# COMPACT_ATOMS: atom_id res chain seq x y z
N MET A 1 -2.73 -16.57 21.38
CA MET A 1 -1.67 -17.37 20.72
C MET A 1 -0.86 -18.06 21.80
N ASN A 2 -0.87 -19.36 21.81
CA ASN A 2 -0.13 -20.16 22.79
C ASN A 2 1.40 -20.17 22.49
N LEU A 3 2.19 -20.70 23.42
CA LEU A 3 3.67 -20.73 23.27
C LEU A 3 4.11 -21.50 22.03
N TYR A 4 3.44 -22.62 21.72
CA TYR A 4 3.70 -23.43 20.54
C TYR A 4 3.51 -22.66 19.24
N GLU A 5 2.41 -21.91 19.11
CA GLU A 5 2.13 -21.07 17.95
C GLU A 5 3.18 -19.96 17.76
N LYS A 6 3.65 -19.37 18.89
CA LYS A 6 4.73 -18.36 18.85
C LYS A 6 6.04 -18.95 18.33
N ILE A 7 6.43 -20.13 18.81
CA ILE A 7 7.65 -20.82 18.37
C ILE A 7 7.53 -21.21 16.89
N LEU A 8 6.39 -21.77 16.49
CA LEU A 8 6.14 -22.16 15.10
C LEU A 8 6.18 -20.95 14.16
N SER A 9 5.61 -19.82 14.59
CA SER A 9 5.62 -18.57 13.82
C SER A 9 7.03 -18.01 13.62
N LEU A 10 7.85 -18.07 14.66
CA LEU A 10 9.27 -17.68 14.59
C LEU A 10 10.04 -18.59 13.64
N PHE A 11 9.82 -19.90 13.71
CA PHE A 11 10.46 -20.87 12.84
C PHE A 11 10.13 -20.60 11.36
N TYR A 12 8.85 -20.43 11.03
CA TYR A 12 8.43 -20.12 9.65
C TYR A 12 8.99 -18.77 9.18
N ARG A 13 9.05 -17.78 10.05
CA ARG A 13 9.62 -16.46 9.73
C ARG A 13 11.09 -16.54 9.37
N VAL A 14 11.88 -17.34 10.12
CA VAL A 14 13.33 -17.48 9.92
C VAL A 14 13.63 -18.36 8.70
N VAL A 15 12.94 -19.51 8.57
CA VAL A 15 13.26 -20.51 7.54
C VAL A 15 12.71 -20.13 6.17
N LYS A 16 11.51 -19.54 6.10
CA LYS A 16 10.86 -19.22 4.81
C LYS A 16 10.85 -17.73 4.47
N ASN A 17 11.38 -16.86 5.32
CA ASN A 17 11.26 -15.40 5.18
C ASN A 17 9.80 -14.96 4.92
N ASP A 18 8.84 -15.65 5.55
CA ASP A 18 7.42 -15.50 5.31
C ASP A 18 6.84 -14.39 6.18
N ARG A 19 6.44 -13.29 5.56
CA ARG A 19 5.85 -12.14 6.25
C ARG A 19 4.35 -12.28 6.53
N ARG A 20 3.68 -13.32 6.03
CA ARG A 20 2.23 -13.51 6.21
C ARG A 20 1.81 -13.53 7.67
N ILE A 21 2.59 -14.17 8.52
CA ILE A 21 2.32 -14.26 9.96
C ILE A 21 2.41 -12.88 10.64
N LEU A 22 3.34 -12.02 10.20
CA LEU A 22 3.44 -10.66 10.73
C LEU A 22 2.19 -9.84 10.37
N TYR A 23 1.73 -9.96 9.12
CA TYR A 23 0.50 -9.30 8.69
C TYR A 23 -0.73 -9.84 9.42
N TYR A 24 -0.81 -11.16 9.63
CA TYR A 24 -1.89 -11.76 10.39
C TYR A 24 -1.96 -11.23 11.84
N THR A 25 -0.82 -11.19 12.54
CA THR A 25 -0.75 -10.64 13.90
C THR A 25 -1.10 -9.15 13.95
N GLU A 26 -0.68 -8.39 12.95
CA GLU A 26 -1.05 -6.97 12.86
C GLU A 26 -2.55 -6.78 12.60
N LEU A 27 -3.12 -7.54 11.67
CA LEU A 27 -4.55 -7.50 11.37
C LEU A 27 -5.39 -7.95 12.57
N SER A 28 -4.97 -8.99 13.29
CA SER A 28 -5.67 -9.47 14.49
C SER A 28 -5.72 -8.39 15.59
N LYS A 29 -4.69 -7.56 15.72
CA LYS A 29 -4.72 -6.41 16.65
C LYS A 29 -5.75 -5.36 16.23
N ASN A 30 -6.00 -5.21 14.93
CA ASN A 30 -6.96 -4.24 14.43
C ASN A 30 -8.40 -4.60 14.77
N LEU A 31 -8.72 -5.89 15.02
CA LEU A 31 -10.07 -6.32 15.41
C LEU A 31 -10.52 -5.70 16.73
N ASN A 32 -9.59 -5.34 17.61
CA ASN A 32 -9.87 -4.73 18.90
C ASN A 32 -9.80 -3.20 18.88
N LEU A 33 -9.53 -2.58 17.71
CA LEU A 33 -9.49 -1.13 17.59
C LEU A 33 -10.89 -0.56 17.40
N ASN A 34 -11.14 0.60 18.01
CA ASN A 34 -12.34 1.36 17.71
C ASN A 34 -12.26 1.95 16.29
N ARG A 35 -13.43 2.34 15.75
CA ARG A 35 -13.54 2.88 14.39
C ARG A 35 -12.60 4.06 14.12
N ASN A 36 -12.46 4.97 15.07
CA ASN A 36 -11.62 6.17 14.91
C ASN A 36 -10.13 5.81 14.80
N ALA A 37 -9.67 4.82 15.56
CA ALA A 37 -8.30 4.33 15.47
C ALA A 37 -8.02 3.64 14.12
N ILE A 38 -8.99 2.91 13.59
CA ILE A 38 -8.91 2.29 12.26
C ILE A 38 -8.81 3.37 11.18
N ILE A 39 -9.66 4.40 11.21
CA ILE A 39 -9.64 5.50 10.25
C ILE A 39 -8.28 6.21 10.29
N LYS A 40 -7.76 6.56 11.46
CA LYS A 40 -6.43 7.20 11.59
C LYS A 40 -5.32 6.33 11.00
N LYS A 41 -5.40 5.01 11.19
CA LYS A 41 -4.42 4.07 10.62
C LYS A 41 -4.53 4.03 9.10
N GLN A 42 -5.75 4.02 8.54
CA GLN A 42 -5.98 4.07 7.11
C GLN A 42 -5.44 5.36 6.49
N GLU A 43 -5.72 6.51 7.09
CA GLU A 43 -5.21 7.81 6.61
C GLU A 43 -3.68 7.88 6.64
N LYS A 44 -3.05 7.36 7.71
CA LYS A 44 -1.59 7.26 7.79
C LYS A 44 -1.02 6.40 6.66
N ASN A 45 -1.61 5.24 6.40
CA ASN A 45 -1.18 4.33 5.35
C ASN A 45 -1.42 4.93 3.96
N LEU A 46 -2.57 5.58 3.76
CA LEU A 46 -2.89 6.30 2.52
C LEU A 46 -1.85 7.37 2.23
N LYS A 47 -1.52 8.21 3.21
CA LYS A 47 -0.49 9.24 3.06
C LYS A 47 0.87 8.66 2.66
N ALA A 48 1.28 7.55 3.29
CA ALA A 48 2.52 6.88 2.94
C ALA A 48 2.51 6.33 1.50
N LEU A 49 1.39 5.73 1.09
CA LEU A 49 1.19 5.20 -0.26
C LEU A 49 1.24 6.31 -1.32
N ILE A 50 0.52 7.40 -1.11
CA ILE A 50 0.46 8.54 -2.04
C ILE A 50 1.84 9.20 -2.19
N ASN A 51 2.55 9.42 -1.08
CA ASN A 51 3.91 9.93 -1.14
C ASN A 51 4.83 8.98 -1.92
N HIS A 52 4.74 7.68 -1.66
CA HIS A 52 5.52 6.69 -2.38
C HIS A 52 5.19 6.70 -3.88
N ALA A 53 3.93 6.72 -4.25
CA ALA A 53 3.49 6.78 -5.65
C ALA A 53 4.06 8.02 -6.35
N TYR A 54 3.94 9.19 -5.76
CA TYR A 54 4.42 10.44 -6.34
C TYR A 54 5.95 10.49 -6.48
N TYR A 55 6.70 10.13 -5.43
CA TYR A 55 8.16 10.28 -5.43
C TYR A 55 8.91 9.11 -6.06
N LYS A 56 8.30 7.94 -6.18
CA LYS A 56 8.98 6.71 -6.60
C LYS A 56 8.49 6.14 -7.93
N THR A 57 7.40 6.68 -8.49
CA THR A 57 6.90 6.22 -9.79
C THR A 57 6.76 7.39 -10.77
N GLU A 58 7.35 7.25 -11.94
CA GLU A 58 7.30 8.27 -12.98
C GLU A 58 5.86 8.53 -13.46
N TYR A 59 5.08 7.46 -13.61
CA TYR A 59 3.69 7.55 -14.05
C TYR A 59 2.84 8.40 -13.11
N TYR A 60 2.85 8.10 -11.80
CA TYR A 60 2.02 8.84 -10.85
C TYR A 60 2.51 10.26 -10.63
N LYS A 61 3.83 10.48 -10.67
CA LYS A 61 4.36 11.84 -10.63
C LYS A 61 3.79 12.68 -11.77
N LYS A 62 3.90 12.18 -13.02
CA LYS A 62 3.37 12.86 -14.21
C LYS A 62 1.86 13.07 -14.10
N LEU A 63 1.09 12.04 -13.68
CA LEU A 63 -0.35 12.13 -13.52
C LEU A 63 -0.76 13.22 -12.53
N PHE A 64 -0.07 13.32 -11.41
CA PHE A 64 -0.34 14.32 -10.36
C PHE A 64 0.00 15.73 -10.84
N ASP A 65 1.17 15.89 -11.48
CA ASP A 65 1.63 17.18 -11.99
C ASP A 65 0.70 17.71 -13.10
N GLU A 66 0.26 16.84 -14.03
CA GLU A 66 -0.70 17.19 -15.10
C GLU A 66 -2.08 17.61 -14.58
N ASN A 67 -2.50 17.08 -13.45
CA ASN A 67 -3.79 17.40 -12.83
C ASN A 67 -3.68 18.43 -11.71
N ASN A 68 -2.52 19.04 -11.50
CA ASN A 68 -2.25 19.99 -10.43
C ASN A 68 -2.59 19.45 -9.02
N ILE A 69 -2.37 18.15 -8.80
CA ILE A 69 -2.59 17.46 -7.52
C ILE A 69 -1.24 17.29 -6.83
N THR A 70 -1.21 17.59 -5.54
CA THR A 70 -0.03 17.31 -4.71
C THR A 70 -0.33 16.19 -3.71
N PRO A 71 0.68 15.46 -3.23
CA PRO A 71 0.47 14.46 -2.17
C PRO A 71 -0.21 14.99 -0.90
N LYS A 72 -0.11 16.32 -0.66
CA LYS A 72 -0.75 16.96 0.49
C LYS A 72 -2.25 17.15 0.34
N ASP A 73 -2.76 17.10 -0.89
CA ASP A 73 -4.19 17.27 -1.20
C ASP A 73 -5.00 16.01 -0.97
N ILE A 74 -4.31 14.87 -0.81
CA ILE A 74 -4.91 13.56 -0.56
C ILE A 74 -4.66 13.17 0.91
N LYS A 75 -5.63 13.41 1.77
CA LYS A 75 -5.56 13.13 3.21
C LYS A 75 -6.45 11.97 3.62
N THR A 76 -7.62 11.88 3.01
CA THR A 76 -8.66 10.89 3.31
C THR A 76 -8.97 10.05 2.08
N LYS A 77 -9.69 8.95 2.27
CA LYS A 77 -10.17 8.11 1.16
C LYS A 77 -11.06 8.88 0.17
N ASP A 78 -11.81 9.88 0.66
CA ASP A 78 -12.73 10.65 -0.17
C ASP A 78 -11.98 11.60 -1.13
N ASP A 79 -10.75 12.00 -0.77
CA ASP A 79 -9.88 12.78 -1.66
C ASP A 79 -9.35 11.97 -2.86
N LEU A 80 -9.44 10.63 -2.83
CA LEU A 80 -8.98 9.78 -3.94
C LEU A 80 -9.76 10.04 -5.24
N ILE A 81 -10.98 10.56 -5.16
CA ILE A 81 -11.77 10.95 -6.34
C ILE A 81 -11.08 12.02 -7.20
N LYS A 82 -10.15 12.78 -6.62
CA LYS A 82 -9.36 13.79 -7.34
C LYS A 82 -8.35 13.17 -8.30
N ILE A 83 -7.98 11.90 -8.06
CA ILE A 83 -7.00 11.19 -8.89
C ILE A 83 -7.77 10.53 -10.04
N PRO A 84 -7.36 10.74 -11.30
CA PRO A 84 -7.98 10.10 -12.46
C PRO A 84 -7.93 8.57 -12.37
N GLU A 85 -8.98 7.91 -12.84
CA GLU A 85 -9.08 6.46 -12.84
C GLU A 85 -8.00 5.81 -13.73
N LEU A 86 -7.44 4.72 -13.22
CA LEU A 86 -6.45 3.93 -13.92
C LEU A 86 -7.14 2.81 -14.73
N THR A 87 -7.20 2.97 -16.04
CA THR A 87 -7.78 1.96 -16.92
C THR A 87 -6.78 0.84 -17.26
N LYS A 88 -7.30 -0.35 -17.64
CA LYS A 88 -6.45 -1.47 -18.12
C LYS A 88 -5.56 -1.08 -19.29
N GLN A 89 -6.04 -0.22 -20.18
CA GLN A 89 -5.28 0.24 -21.34
C GLN A 89 -4.09 1.11 -20.93
N ILE A 90 -4.31 2.01 -19.99
CA ILE A 90 -3.25 2.86 -19.42
C ILE A 90 -2.19 2.00 -18.73
N ILE A 91 -2.60 1.00 -17.95
CA ILE A 91 -1.67 0.06 -17.32
C ILE A 91 -0.82 -0.64 -18.36
N LYS A 92 -1.46 -1.22 -19.40
CA LYS A 92 -0.79 -1.97 -20.46
C LYS A 92 0.26 -1.13 -21.17
N ASN A 93 -0.10 0.08 -21.57
CA ASN A 93 0.79 0.99 -22.27
C ASN A 93 1.99 1.44 -21.41
N ASN A 94 1.78 1.63 -20.13
CA ASN A 94 2.85 2.11 -19.23
C ASN A 94 3.75 0.97 -18.69
N ILE A 95 3.25 -0.25 -18.57
CA ILE A 95 4.07 -1.43 -18.22
C ILE A 95 5.10 -1.70 -19.31
N LEU A 96 4.69 -1.66 -20.57
CA LEU A 96 5.60 -1.88 -21.71
C LEU A 96 6.75 -0.86 -21.77
N PHE A 97 6.54 0.34 -21.25
CA PHE A 97 7.55 1.40 -21.18
C PHE A 97 8.30 1.48 -19.83
N GLY A 98 8.12 0.49 -18.95
CA GLY A 98 8.79 0.47 -17.65
C GLY A 98 8.40 1.59 -16.67
N LYS A 99 7.37 2.37 -16.99
CA LYS A 99 6.97 3.57 -16.21
C LYS A 99 6.34 3.25 -14.86
N PHE A 100 5.91 2.00 -14.65
CA PHE A 100 5.44 1.47 -13.37
C PHE A 100 6.52 0.71 -12.59
N ILE A 101 7.78 0.82 -12.98
CA ILE A 101 8.86 0.13 -12.27
C ILE A 101 8.96 0.72 -10.86
N ILE A 102 8.38 0.02 -9.94
CA ILE A 102 8.55 0.24 -8.51
C ILE A 102 9.79 -0.57 -8.12
N PHE A 103 10.89 0.12 -7.89
CA PHE A 103 12.10 -0.51 -7.37
C PHE A 103 11.83 -1.02 -5.94
N GLY A 104 11.66 -2.33 -5.83
CA GLY A 104 11.54 -3.01 -4.55
C GLY A 104 10.65 -4.26 -4.62
N LYS A 105 11.23 -5.41 -4.35
CA LYS A 105 10.59 -6.74 -4.38
C LYS A 105 9.34 -6.92 -3.49
N ASN A 106 8.90 -5.87 -2.78
CA ASN A 106 7.90 -6.00 -1.71
C ASN A 106 6.63 -5.17 -1.91
N ILE A 107 6.42 -4.52 -3.06
CA ILE A 107 5.30 -3.59 -3.22
C ILE A 107 4.12 -4.19 -4.00
N TYR A 108 4.30 -5.33 -4.65
CA TYR A 108 3.24 -6.01 -5.39
C TYR A 108 2.03 -6.43 -4.55
N THR A 109 2.17 -6.53 -3.23
CA THR A 109 1.09 -6.95 -2.34
C THR A 109 0.21 -5.82 -1.83
N HIS A 110 0.65 -4.56 -1.91
CA HIS A 110 -0.11 -3.44 -1.35
C HIS A 110 -0.92 -2.64 -2.37
N LEU A 111 -0.63 -2.76 -3.66
CA LEU A 111 -1.31 -2.01 -4.72
C LEU A 111 -2.55 -2.72 -5.29
N PHE A 112 -2.73 -4.01 -5.01
CA PHE A 112 -3.85 -4.81 -5.52
C PHE A 112 -4.86 -5.25 -4.46
N ILE A 113 -4.73 -4.81 -3.21
CA ILE A 113 -5.73 -5.08 -2.17
C ILE A 113 -6.41 -3.74 -1.83
N VAL A 114 -7.30 -3.37 -2.67
CA VAL A 114 -8.42 -2.49 -2.34
C VAL A 114 -9.67 -3.31 -2.44
#